data_be4ca97c0fe9e7324274f5db4a0fb9c6
#
_entry.id   be4ca97c0fe9e7324274f5db4a0fb9c6
#
_cell.length_a   1.000
_cell.length_b   1.000
_cell.length_c   1.000
_cell.angle_alpha   90.00
_cell.angle_beta   90.00
_cell.angle_gamma   90.00
#
_symmetry.space_group_name_H-M   'P 1'
#
loop_
_entity.id
_entity.type
_entity.pdbx_description
1 polymer ?
#
loop_
_entity_poly.entity_id
_entity_poly.type
_entity_poly.pdbx_seq_one_letter_code
_entity_poly.pdbx_strand_id
1 'polypeptide(L)'
;MKKVVCIALVLVLLLALSACGGAPASAPVTYGFLDETLGVESYAIGFRLGDEELCETVSGAVKALVLNGTYDRIGENYPDIKDYLCLTADGIDAAALPAQGSGDSGYTFKHGFDLDYPPYSYLQDDGSVGGFDVELCQAVCEYLGWGYEAVPFNWDAKDMELNAGSCDCIWSGFTKEGREDDYTWGVTYSNNTQGIMVASDSGIKTLSDLSGKIVGVQTATSAADMLEDSRADLAATFGDLKIYETYTIAFNDLKAGAIDAIAIDMTAGAFLIANDGK
;
A
#
# COMPACT_ATOMS: atom_id res chain seq x y z
N MET A 1 -67.54 21.30 35.09
CA MET A 1 -66.74 20.08 35.18
C MET A 1 -66.11 19.60 33.87
N LYS A 2 -66.13 20.35 32.75
CA LYS A 2 -65.53 19.97 31.46
C LYS A 2 -64.15 20.59 31.13
N LYS A 3 -63.67 21.54 31.98
CA LYS A 3 -62.38 22.23 31.73
C LYS A 3 -61.16 21.67 32.51
N VAL A 4 -61.38 20.80 33.48
CA VAL A 4 -60.32 20.23 34.33
C VAL A 4 -59.74 18.92 33.71
N VAL A 5 -60.53 18.22 32.87
CA VAL A 5 -60.08 16.94 32.27
C VAL A 5 -59.11 17.13 31.09
N CYS A 6 -59.17 18.30 30.42
CA CYS A 6 -58.24 18.54 29.27
C CYS A 6 -56.82 18.95 29.70
N ILE A 7 -56.63 19.49 30.90
CA ILE A 7 -55.28 19.88 31.41
C ILE A 7 -54.49 18.68 31.91
N ALA A 8 -55.18 17.66 32.46
CA ALA A 8 -54.54 16.44 32.98
C ALA A 8 -54.03 15.56 31.81
N LEU A 9 -54.73 15.57 30.66
CA LEU A 9 -54.27 14.76 29.49
C LEU A 9 -53.08 15.36 28.77
N VAL A 10 -52.93 16.70 28.79
CA VAL A 10 -51.79 17.37 28.16
C VAL A 10 -50.48 17.21 29.02
N LEU A 11 -50.62 17.14 30.33
CA LEU A 11 -49.46 16.94 31.22
C LEU A 11 -48.93 15.50 31.17
N VAL A 12 -49.77 14.50 30.86
CA VAL A 12 -49.33 13.11 30.73
C VAL A 12 -48.65 12.85 29.38
N LEU A 13 -49.04 13.60 28.33
CA LEU A 13 -48.35 13.50 27.02
C LEU A 13 -46.96 14.18 27.01
N LEU A 14 -46.74 15.19 27.85
CA LEU A 14 -45.43 15.87 27.95
C LEU A 14 -44.39 15.09 28.78
N LEU A 15 -44.81 14.16 29.60
CA LEU A 15 -43.91 13.27 30.39
C LEU A 15 -43.49 12.01 29.59
N ALA A 16 -44.19 11.65 28.50
CA ALA A 16 -43.84 10.51 27.68
C ALA A 16 -42.77 10.79 26.60
N LEU A 17 -42.43 12.07 26.36
CA LEU A 17 -41.42 12.49 25.37
C LEU A 17 -40.01 12.67 25.98
N SER A 18 -39.84 12.52 27.28
CA SER A 18 -38.53 12.69 27.96
C SER A 18 -37.79 11.36 28.20
N ALA A 19 -38.28 10.23 27.69
CA ALA A 19 -37.70 8.89 27.91
C ALA A 19 -37.01 8.29 26.67
N CYS A 20 -36.80 9.08 25.59
CA CYS A 20 -35.82 8.73 24.58
C CYS A 20 -34.47 9.33 25.01
N GLY A 21 -33.87 8.79 26.04
CA GLY A 21 -32.45 8.88 26.28
C GLY A 21 -31.77 8.21 25.11
N GLY A 22 -31.32 8.97 24.10
CA GLY A 22 -30.45 8.46 23.07
C GLY A 22 -29.29 7.76 23.76
N ALA A 23 -29.05 6.50 23.44
CA ALA A 23 -27.81 5.86 23.82
C ALA A 23 -26.66 6.82 23.41
N PRO A 24 -25.63 7.00 24.25
CA PRO A 24 -24.48 7.80 23.84
C PRO A 24 -24.02 7.26 22.47
N ALA A 25 -23.89 8.16 21.50
CA ALA A 25 -23.35 7.80 20.20
C ALA A 25 -22.03 7.08 20.47
N SER A 26 -21.89 5.85 19.99
CA SER A 26 -20.61 5.13 20.06
C SER A 26 -19.54 6.02 19.44
N ALA A 27 -18.36 6.06 20.02
CA ALA A 27 -17.23 6.73 19.39
C ALA A 27 -17.08 6.19 17.95
N PRO A 28 -16.70 7.04 17.00
CA PRO A 28 -16.48 6.58 15.65
C PRO A 28 -15.42 5.47 15.65
N VAL A 29 -15.68 4.40 14.90
CA VAL A 29 -14.71 3.32 14.70
C VAL A 29 -13.52 3.91 13.95
N THR A 30 -12.31 3.63 14.44
CA THR A 30 -11.06 3.95 13.77
C THR A 30 -10.34 2.67 13.42
N TYR A 31 -9.33 2.75 12.56
CA TYR A 31 -8.55 1.60 12.13
C TYR A 31 -7.09 1.82 12.51
N GLY A 32 -6.36 0.75 12.71
CA GLY A 32 -4.94 0.79 13.08
C GLY A 32 -4.30 -0.57 12.97
N PHE A 33 -3.03 -0.64 13.31
CA PHE A 33 -2.24 -1.88 13.24
C PHE A 33 -2.05 -2.49 14.62
N LEU A 34 -1.86 -3.80 14.65
CA LEU A 34 -1.34 -4.47 15.83
C LEU A 34 0.13 -4.06 16.05
N ASP A 35 0.60 -4.10 17.29
CA ASP A 35 2.01 -3.89 17.64
C ASP A 35 2.91 -5.04 17.10
N GLU A 36 2.34 -6.25 17.00
CA GLU A 36 2.99 -7.42 16.42
C GLU A 36 2.84 -7.41 14.90
N THR A 37 3.92 -7.74 14.18
CA THR A 37 3.98 -7.70 12.72
C THR A 37 4.17 -9.10 12.13
N LEU A 38 3.86 -9.27 10.84
CA LEU A 38 4.13 -10.50 10.12
C LEU A 38 5.60 -10.61 9.72
N GLY A 39 6.24 -9.51 9.32
CA GLY A 39 7.63 -9.46 8.91
C GLY A 39 8.05 -8.07 8.44
N VAL A 40 9.36 -7.89 8.30
CA VAL A 40 9.97 -6.71 7.67
C VAL A 40 10.46 -7.10 6.29
N GLU A 41 10.43 -6.15 5.38
CA GLU A 41 10.80 -6.35 3.99
C GLU A 41 11.33 -5.08 3.36
N SER A 42 11.85 -5.19 2.15
CA SER A 42 12.38 -4.07 1.39
C SER A 42 11.83 -4.04 -0.03
N TYR A 43 11.53 -2.84 -0.51
CA TYR A 43 11.07 -2.62 -1.87
C TYR A 43 12.24 -2.33 -2.79
N ALA A 44 12.26 -3.04 -3.90
CA ALA A 44 13.23 -2.88 -4.99
C ALA A 44 12.52 -2.90 -6.35
N ILE A 45 13.26 -2.47 -7.38
CA ILE A 45 12.75 -2.50 -8.76
C ILE A 45 13.02 -3.89 -9.33
N GLY A 46 11.96 -4.59 -9.77
CA GLY A 46 12.08 -5.92 -10.39
C GLY A 46 12.17 -5.84 -11.92
N PHE A 47 13.18 -6.44 -12.51
CA PHE A 47 13.35 -6.59 -13.96
C PHE A 47 13.28 -8.06 -14.35
N ARG A 48 13.05 -8.37 -15.63
CA ARG A 48 13.17 -9.74 -16.13
C ARG A 48 14.57 -10.30 -15.85
N LEU A 49 14.64 -11.58 -15.58
CA LEU A 49 15.94 -12.28 -15.56
C LEU A 49 16.66 -12.07 -16.89
N GLY A 50 17.90 -11.59 -16.84
CA GLY A 50 18.72 -11.30 -18.01
C GLY A 50 18.72 -9.84 -18.48
N ASP A 51 17.94 -8.95 -17.82
CA ASP A 51 17.89 -7.51 -18.13
C ASP A 51 18.89 -6.71 -17.26
N GLU A 52 20.09 -7.26 -16.99
CA GLU A 52 21.08 -6.66 -16.08
C GLU A 52 21.52 -5.26 -16.52
N GLU A 53 21.73 -5.03 -17.82
CA GLU A 53 22.17 -3.72 -18.32
C GLU A 53 21.10 -2.63 -18.09
N LEU A 54 19.83 -2.95 -18.33
CA LEU A 54 18.72 -2.04 -18.07
C LEU A 54 18.58 -1.79 -16.57
N CYS A 55 18.65 -2.84 -15.76
CA CYS A 55 18.60 -2.79 -14.31
C CYS A 55 19.72 -1.91 -13.72
N GLU A 56 20.96 -2.07 -14.19
CA GLU A 56 22.10 -1.26 -13.76
C GLU A 56 21.94 0.22 -14.16
N THR A 57 21.45 0.47 -15.38
CA THR A 57 21.22 1.83 -15.87
C THR A 57 20.16 2.56 -15.04
N VAL A 58 19.00 1.93 -14.80
CA VAL A 58 17.92 2.50 -13.98
C VAL A 58 18.36 2.69 -12.54
N SER A 59 19.00 1.66 -11.95
CA SER A 59 19.52 1.74 -10.57
C SER A 59 20.58 2.86 -10.42
N GLY A 60 21.42 3.02 -11.42
CA GLY A 60 22.40 4.11 -11.47
C GLY A 60 21.74 5.49 -11.55
N ALA A 61 20.68 5.62 -12.36
CA ALA A 61 19.93 6.86 -12.45
C ALA A 61 19.21 7.20 -11.12
N VAL A 62 18.60 6.21 -10.45
CA VAL A 62 18.01 6.42 -9.10
C VAL A 62 19.06 6.94 -8.12
N LYS A 63 20.27 6.32 -8.10
CA LYS A 63 21.38 6.80 -7.26
C LYS A 63 21.81 8.22 -7.61
N ALA A 64 21.80 8.60 -8.88
CA ALA A 64 22.07 9.97 -9.30
C ALA A 64 20.99 10.95 -8.80
N LEU A 65 19.72 10.53 -8.78
CA LEU A 65 18.63 11.32 -8.22
C LEU A 65 18.72 11.46 -6.68
N VAL A 66 19.31 10.49 -5.98
CA VAL A 66 19.65 10.62 -4.56
C VAL A 66 20.72 11.70 -4.39
N LEU A 67 21.83 11.66 -5.16
CA LEU A 67 22.92 12.63 -5.06
C LEU A 67 22.48 14.07 -5.38
N ASN A 68 21.53 14.27 -6.28
CA ASN A 68 21.04 15.60 -6.63
C ASN A 68 19.83 16.06 -5.80
N GLY A 69 19.40 15.27 -4.80
CA GLY A 69 18.32 15.57 -3.88
C GLY A 69 16.89 15.40 -4.47
N THR A 70 16.76 14.85 -5.68
CA THR A 70 15.44 14.63 -6.29
C THR A 70 14.65 13.54 -5.58
N TYR A 71 15.31 12.45 -5.17
CA TYR A 71 14.69 11.37 -4.40
C TYR A 71 14.06 11.88 -3.10
N ASP A 72 14.81 12.66 -2.32
CA ASP A 72 14.31 13.23 -1.06
C ASP A 72 13.16 14.21 -1.30
N ARG A 73 13.29 15.06 -2.34
CA ARG A 73 12.25 16.03 -2.71
C ARG A 73 10.93 15.35 -3.11
N ILE A 74 10.99 14.23 -3.83
CA ILE A 74 9.79 13.43 -4.13
C ILE A 74 9.24 12.85 -2.83
N GLY A 75 10.10 12.28 -1.97
CA GLY A 75 9.70 11.72 -0.68
C GLY A 75 8.99 12.71 0.25
N GLU A 76 9.29 14.01 0.14
CA GLU A 76 8.60 15.05 0.92
C GLU A 76 7.11 15.19 0.57
N ASN A 77 6.70 14.77 -0.63
CA ASN A 77 5.29 14.74 -1.03
C ASN A 77 4.50 13.59 -0.39
N TYR A 78 5.21 12.60 0.17
CA TYR A 78 4.66 11.36 0.71
C TYR A 78 5.06 11.16 2.18
N PRO A 79 4.51 11.94 3.12
CA PRO A 79 4.90 11.90 4.53
C PRO A 79 4.69 10.54 5.18
N ASP A 80 3.73 9.74 4.69
CA ASP A 80 3.38 8.43 5.24
C ASP A 80 4.47 7.37 4.99
N ILE A 81 5.34 7.57 3.99
CA ILE A 81 6.45 6.65 3.68
C ILE A 81 7.83 7.26 3.87
N LYS A 82 7.93 8.53 4.23
CA LYS A 82 9.22 9.24 4.30
C LYS A 82 10.24 8.52 5.19
N ASP A 83 9.81 7.99 6.32
CA ASP A 83 10.68 7.29 7.28
C ASP A 83 11.06 5.87 6.82
N TYR A 84 10.40 5.36 5.76
CA TYR A 84 10.71 4.08 5.15
C TYR A 84 11.68 4.20 3.98
N LEU A 85 11.86 5.40 3.40
CA LEU A 85 12.80 5.64 2.31
C LEU A 85 14.23 5.42 2.82
N CYS A 86 14.99 4.54 2.14
CA CYS A 86 16.23 4.01 2.69
C CYS A 86 17.49 4.40 1.92
N LEU A 87 17.37 5.07 0.76
CA LEU A 87 18.53 5.48 -0.01
C LEU A 87 19.14 6.77 0.57
N THR A 88 20.46 6.75 0.72
CA THR A 88 21.25 7.90 1.14
C THR A 88 22.41 8.12 0.17
N ALA A 89 23.00 9.31 0.20
CA ALA A 89 24.18 9.63 -0.63
C ALA A 89 25.44 8.84 -0.23
N ASP A 90 25.45 8.22 0.94
CA ASP A 90 26.62 7.54 1.49
C ASP A 90 27.01 6.32 0.63
N GLY A 91 28.28 6.26 0.25
CA GLY A 91 28.82 5.14 -0.51
C GLY A 91 28.48 5.13 -2.00
N ILE A 92 27.77 6.14 -2.51
CA ILE A 92 27.50 6.28 -3.94
C ILE A 92 28.71 6.86 -4.65
N ASP A 93 29.32 6.11 -5.59
CA ASP A 93 30.37 6.60 -6.47
C ASP A 93 29.76 7.37 -7.67
N ALA A 94 29.77 8.67 -7.62
CA ALA A 94 29.22 9.52 -8.68
C ALA A 94 29.89 9.30 -10.06
N ALA A 95 31.15 8.82 -10.09
CA ALA A 95 31.85 8.58 -11.35
C ALA A 95 31.37 7.30 -12.07
N ALA A 96 30.73 6.40 -11.36
CA ALA A 96 30.17 5.16 -11.89
C ALA A 96 28.71 5.30 -12.38
N LEU A 97 28.08 6.47 -12.19
CA LEU A 97 26.68 6.67 -12.54
C LEU A 97 26.51 7.11 -14.01
N PRO A 98 25.36 6.81 -14.63
CA PRO A 98 25.06 7.34 -15.96
C PRO A 98 25.02 8.86 -15.93
N ALA A 99 25.53 9.49 -16.98
CA ALA A 99 25.44 10.94 -17.12
C ALA A 99 24.00 11.35 -17.46
N GLN A 100 23.58 12.54 -17.03
CA GLN A 100 22.29 13.07 -17.40
C GLN A 100 22.16 13.19 -18.93
N GLY A 101 21.03 12.71 -19.48
CA GLY A 101 20.78 12.69 -20.93
C GLY A 101 21.62 11.66 -21.70
N SER A 102 22.24 10.69 -21.02
CA SER A 102 23.05 9.65 -21.67
C SER A 102 22.24 8.51 -22.28
N GLY A 103 20.97 8.42 -22.00
CA GLY A 103 20.11 7.38 -22.56
C GLY A 103 19.75 7.65 -24.04
N ASP A 104 19.25 6.61 -24.71
CA ASP A 104 18.71 6.75 -26.06
C ASP A 104 17.40 7.56 -26.03
N SER A 105 17.42 8.74 -26.61
CA SER A 105 16.24 9.64 -26.67
C SER A 105 15.05 9.07 -27.48
N GLY A 106 15.27 8.01 -28.25
CA GLY A 106 14.22 7.28 -28.95
C GLY A 106 13.59 6.15 -28.12
N TYR A 107 14.18 5.81 -26.97
CA TYR A 107 13.67 4.76 -26.11
C TYR A 107 12.57 5.28 -25.18
N THR A 108 11.51 4.50 -25.02
CA THR A 108 10.43 4.74 -24.07
C THR A 108 10.43 3.63 -23.03
N PHE A 109 10.67 3.99 -21.78
CA PHE A 109 10.66 3.06 -20.65
C PHE A 109 9.22 2.78 -20.20
N LYS A 110 8.87 1.51 -20.14
CA LYS A 110 7.54 1.03 -19.78
C LYS A 110 7.50 0.61 -18.32
N HIS A 111 6.91 1.46 -17.50
CA HIS A 111 6.77 1.26 -16.06
C HIS A 111 5.55 0.40 -15.75
N GLY A 112 5.75 -0.82 -15.25
CA GLY A 112 4.70 -1.74 -14.80
C GLY A 112 4.38 -1.58 -13.31
N PHE A 113 3.10 -1.40 -12.95
CA PHE A 113 2.68 -1.18 -11.58
C PHE A 113 1.21 -1.53 -11.32
N ASP A 114 0.87 -1.74 -10.03
CA ASP A 114 -0.51 -1.81 -9.53
C ASP A 114 -1.12 -0.41 -9.46
N LEU A 115 -2.34 -0.23 -9.98
CA LEU A 115 -3.04 1.05 -9.98
C LEU A 115 -3.78 1.34 -8.66
N ASP A 116 -3.84 0.38 -7.73
CA ASP A 116 -4.50 0.51 -6.43
C ASP A 116 -3.55 0.18 -5.26
N TYR A 117 -2.30 0.71 -5.36
CA TYR A 117 -1.27 0.53 -4.33
C TYR A 117 -0.71 1.86 -3.80
N PRO A 118 -1.58 2.71 -3.19
CA PRO A 118 -1.11 3.97 -2.60
C PRO A 118 -0.22 3.71 -1.37
N PRO A 119 0.74 4.62 -1.08
CA PRO A 119 1.07 5.84 -1.80
C PRO A 119 2.13 5.66 -2.89
N TYR A 120 2.46 4.44 -3.30
CA TYR A 120 3.53 4.14 -4.27
C TYR A 120 3.07 4.31 -5.72
N SER A 121 1.91 3.74 -6.06
CA SER A 121 1.31 3.85 -7.40
C SER A 121 -0.21 3.73 -7.30
N TYR A 122 -0.94 4.75 -7.77
CA TYR A 122 -2.39 4.75 -7.66
C TYR A 122 -3.04 5.77 -8.61
N LEU A 123 -4.35 5.57 -8.84
CA LEU A 123 -5.16 6.52 -9.57
C LEU A 123 -5.54 7.69 -8.63
N GLN A 124 -5.18 8.90 -9.01
CA GLN A 124 -5.53 10.11 -8.28
C GLN A 124 -6.97 10.56 -8.59
N ASP A 125 -7.52 11.45 -7.77
CA ASP A 125 -8.91 11.93 -7.90
C ASP A 125 -9.19 12.63 -9.25
N ASP A 126 -8.16 13.21 -9.87
CA ASP A 126 -8.25 13.87 -11.18
C ASP A 126 -8.16 12.90 -12.37
N GLY A 127 -7.99 11.62 -12.11
CA GLY A 127 -7.85 10.56 -13.10
C GLY A 127 -6.42 10.38 -13.65
N SER A 128 -5.45 11.13 -13.13
CA SER A 128 -4.04 10.91 -13.44
C SER A 128 -3.47 9.77 -12.59
N VAL A 129 -2.38 9.16 -13.06
CA VAL A 129 -1.60 8.19 -12.28
C VAL A 129 -0.55 8.94 -11.47
N GLY A 130 -0.43 8.64 -10.20
CA GLY A 130 0.54 9.22 -9.29
C GLY A 130 1.05 8.22 -8.27
N GLY A 131 1.86 8.71 -7.35
CA GLY A 131 2.50 7.95 -6.29
C GLY A 131 4.03 8.07 -6.35
N PHE A 132 4.66 7.72 -5.24
CA PHE A 132 6.11 7.87 -5.08
C PHE A 132 6.90 7.14 -6.20
N ASP A 133 6.53 5.89 -6.50
CA ASP A 133 7.20 5.07 -7.50
C ASP A 133 7.00 5.62 -8.91
N VAL A 134 5.80 6.14 -9.19
CA VAL A 134 5.48 6.77 -10.47
C VAL A 134 6.32 8.04 -10.67
N GLU A 135 6.37 8.93 -9.67
CA GLU A 135 7.15 10.17 -9.75
C GLU A 135 8.65 9.88 -9.83
N LEU A 136 9.15 8.89 -9.08
CA LEU A 136 10.57 8.52 -9.12
C LEU A 136 10.94 7.91 -10.47
N CYS A 137 10.09 7.04 -11.04
CA CYS A 137 10.31 6.47 -12.36
C CYS A 137 10.29 7.54 -13.47
N GLN A 138 9.35 8.49 -13.41
CA GLN A 138 9.31 9.63 -14.34
C GLN A 138 10.58 10.47 -14.23
N ALA A 139 11.06 10.72 -13.00
CA ALA A 139 12.31 11.46 -12.78
C ALA A 139 13.55 10.71 -13.33
N VAL A 140 13.56 9.37 -13.26
CA VAL A 140 14.60 8.53 -13.90
C VAL A 140 14.56 8.69 -15.42
N CYS A 141 13.38 8.61 -16.03
CA CYS A 141 13.22 8.79 -17.48
C CYS A 141 13.69 10.18 -17.91
N GLU A 142 13.29 11.24 -17.19
CA GLU A 142 13.75 12.61 -17.45
C GLU A 142 15.27 12.73 -17.32
N TYR A 143 15.85 12.15 -16.26
CA TYR A 143 17.30 12.18 -16.03
C TYR A 143 18.06 11.51 -17.17
N LEU A 144 17.59 10.36 -17.67
CA LEU A 144 18.21 9.61 -18.76
C LEU A 144 17.90 10.18 -20.15
N GLY A 145 16.86 11.01 -20.28
CA GLY A 145 16.37 11.52 -21.58
C GLY A 145 15.48 10.52 -22.33
N TRP A 146 14.87 9.59 -21.62
CA TRP A 146 13.94 8.59 -22.14
C TRP A 146 12.50 9.09 -22.17
N GLY A 147 11.65 8.50 -23.03
CA GLY A 147 10.21 8.57 -22.90
C GLY A 147 9.73 7.75 -21.70
N TYR A 148 8.58 8.10 -21.15
CA TYR A 148 7.90 7.37 -20.08
C TYR A 148 6.55 6.84 -20.58
N GLU A 149 6.26 5.57 -20.30
CA GLU A 149 4.97 4.93 -20.56
C GLU A 149 4.49 4.24 -19.29
N ALA A 150 3.29 4.61 -18.82
CA ALA A 150 2.65 3.96 -17.69
C ALA A 150 1.94 2.68 -18.15
N VAL A 151 2.21 1.54 -17.52
CA VAL A 151 1.62 0.24 -17.85
C VAL A 151 0.96 -0.33 -16.57
N PRO A 152 -0.26 0.14 -16.22
CA PRO A 152 -0.98 -0.40 -15.08
C PRO A 152 -1.50 -1.81 -15.36
N PHE A 153 -1.49 -2.67 -14.33
CA PHE A 153 -2.03 -4.03 -14.40
C PHE A 153 -2.61 -4.44 -13.04
N ASN A 154 -3.41 -5.51 -13.02
CA ASN A 154 -3.80 -6.17 -11.78
C ASN A 154 -2.57 -6.87 -11.20
N TRP A 155 -2.35 -6.77 -9.89
CA TRP A 155 -1.12 -7.23 -9.26
C TRP A 155 -0.78 -8.70 -9.49
N ASP A 156 -1.77 -9.56 -9.59
CA ASP A 156 -1.61 -11.00 -9.88
C ASP A 156 -1.12 -11.29 -11.32
N ALA A 157 -1.23 -10.30 -12.23
CA ALA A 157 -0.75 -10.43 -13.61
C ALA A 157 0.70 -9.96 -13.81
N LYS A 158 1.37 -9.41 -12.78
CA LYS A 158 2.69 -8.76 -12.87
C LYS A 158 3.75 -9.59 -13.61
N ASP A 159 3.82 -10.87 -13.30
CA ASP A 159 4.83 -11.77 -13.88
C ASP A 159 4.57 -12.03 -15.36
N MET A 160 3.30 -12.21 -15.71
CA MET A 160 2.87 -12.40 -17.08
C MET A 160 3.18 -11.16 -17.92
N GLU A 161 2.84 -9.97 -17.44
CA GLU A 161 3.06 -8.70 -18.14
C GLU A 161 4.56 -8.40 -18.32
N LEU A 162 5.36 -8.63 -17.26
CA LEU A 162 6.81 -8.47 -17.34
C LEU A 162 7.42 -9.44 -18.35
N ASN A 163 7.09 -10.74 -18.28
CA ASN A 163 7.66 -11.78 -19.14
C ASN A 163 7.19 -11.66 -20.60
N ALA A 164 5.99 -11.11 -20.83
CA ALA A 164 5.49 -10.82 -22.18
C ALA A 164 6.16 -9.60 -22.82
N GLY A 165 6.92 -8.78 -22.04
CA GLY A 165 7.50 -7.53 -22.51
C GLY A 165 6.49 -6.39 -22.64
N SER A 166 5.33 -6.51 -22.00
CA SER A 166 4.35 -5.43 -21.90
C SER A 166 4.91 -4.25 -21.11
N CYS A 167 5.72 -4.55 -20.07
CA CYS A 167 6.49 -3.57 -19.30
C CYS A 167 7.97 -3.96 -19.23
N ASP A 168 8.82 -3.00 -18.87
CA ASP A 168 10.27 -3.18 -18.74
C ASP A 168 10.68 -3.52 -17.31
N CYS A 169 9.89 -3.12 -16.33
CA CYS A 169 10.09 -3.42 -14.92
C CYS A 169 8.75 -3.56 -14.19
N ILE A 170 8.80 -4.13 -12.99
CA ILE A 170 7.76 -4.01 -11.96
C ILE A 170 8.30 -3.04 -10.90
N TRP A 171 7.62 -1.90 -10.72
CA TRP A 171 8.01 -0.88 -9.76
C TRP A 171 6.77 -0.31 -9.07
N SER A 172 6.38 -0.92 -7.95
CA SER A 172 5.11 -0.69 -7.26
C SER A 172 5.17 -1.24 -5.83
N GLY A 173 6.07 -0.69 -4.99
CA GLY A 173 6.31 -1.24 -3.66
C GLY A 173 6.64 -2.73 -3.71
N PHE A 174 7.55 -3.14 -4.57
CA PHE A 174 7.75 -4.55 -4.89
C PHE A 174 8.76 -5.21 -3.96
N THR A 175 8.28 -6.10 -3.11
CA THR A 175 9.08 -6.84 -2.12
C THR A 175 10.05 -7.80 -2.78
N LYS A 176 11.33 -7.69 -2.41
CA LYS A 176 12.40 -8.54 -2.90
C LYS A 176 12.49 -9.87 -2.13
N GLU A 177 12.26 -9.85 -0.83
CA GLU A 177 12.39 -11.01 0.05
C GLU A 177 11.45 -12.14 -0.40
N GLY A 178 12.02 -13.35 -0.50
CA GLY A 178 11.33 -14.55 -0.99
C GLY A 178 11.25 -14.67 -2.51
N ARG A 179 11.76 -13.69 -3.27
CA ARG A 179 11.73 -13.63 -4.74
C ARG A 179 13.10 -13.32 -5.35
N GLU A 180 14.18 -13.54 -4.58
CA GLU A 180 15.54 -13.14 -4.94
C GLU A 180 16.00 -13.74 -6.26
N ASP A 181 15.59 -14.96 -6.55
CA ASP A 181 16.01 -15.72 -7.74
C ASP A 181 15.04 -15.57 -8.93
N ASP A 182 13.90 -14.88 -8.76
CA ASP A 182 12.85 -14.80 -9.79
C ASP A 182 13.01 -13.58 -10.71
N TYR A 183 13.82 -12.59 -10.29
CA TYR A 183 14.01 -11.34 -11.01
C TYR A 183 15.47 -10.89 -11.00
N THR A 184 15.83 -10.05 -11.99
CA THR A 184 17.01 -9.20 -11.89
C THR A 184 16.62 -7.98 -11.04
N TRP A 185 17.15 -7.89 -9.82
CA TRP A 185 16.77 -6.85 -8.88
C TRP A 185 17.61 -5.61 -9.00
N GLY A 186 16.95 -4.48 -9.14
CA GLY A 186 17.54 -3.16 -9.08
C GLY A 186 17.77 -2.68 -7.65
N VAL A 187 17.99 -1.38 -7.52
CA VAL A 187 18.23 -0.75 -6.21
C VAL A 187 17.04 -0.93 -5.28
N THR A 188 17.32 -1.27 -4.02
CA THR A 188 16.35 -1.17 -2.94
C THR A 188 16.19 0.29 -2.56
N TYR A 189 14.96 0.80 -2.56
CA TYR A 189 14.70 2.23 -2.39
C TYR A 189 13.80 2.56 -1.19
N SER A 190 13.07 1.59 -0.66
CA SER A 190 12.23 1.77 0.52
C SER A 190 12.21 0.49 1.36
N ASN A 191 12.04 0.64 2.66
CA ASN A 191 11.70 -0.45 3.57
C ASN A 191 10.19 -0.53 3.74
N ASN A 192 9.70 -1.66 4.23
CA ASN A 192 8.30 -1.84 4.62
C ASN A 192 8.17 -2.86 5.76
N THR A 193 6.99 -2.94 6.32
CA THR A 193 6.61 -3.94 7.32
C THR A 193 5.24 -4.48 6.97
N GLN A 194 5.11 -5.80 6.93
CA GLN A 194 3.82 -6.46 6.82
C GLN A 194 3.15 -6.50 8.18
N GLY A 195 1.96 -5.90 8.28
CA GLY A 195 1.20 -5.76 9.50
C GLY A 195 -0.19 -6.36 9.41
N ILE A 196 -0.92 -6.29 10.52
CA ILE A 196 -2.34 -6.64 10.60
C ILE A 196 -3.12 -5.38 10.95
N MET A 197 -4.00 -4.95 10.04
CA MET A 197 -4.92 -3.85 10.25
C MET A 197 -6.23 -4.37 10.85
N VAL A 198 -6.73 -3.66 11.86
CA VAL A 198 -7.97 -3.99 12.59
C VAL A 198 -8.79 -2.75 12.91
N ALA A 199 -10.08 -2.92 13.16
CA ALA A 199 -10.93 -1.89 13.73
C ALA A 199 -10.65 -1.71 15.24
N SER A 200 -10.72 -0.48 15.73
CA SER A 200 -10.44 -0.14 17.14
C SER A 200 -11.37 -0.81 18.15
N ASP A 201 -12.55 -1.21 17.74
CA ASP A 201 -13.57 -1.89 18.53
C ASP A 201 -13.63 -3.42 18.32
N SER A 202 -12.75 -3.97 17.47
CA SER A 202 -12.69 -5.42 17.16
C SER A 202 -12.35 -6.30 18.37
N GLY A 203 -11.66 -5.74 19.38
CA GLY A 203 -11.12 -6.49 20.50
C GLY A 203 -9.85 -7.30 20.18
N ILE A 204 -9.38 -7.31 18.93
CA ILE A 204 -8.14 -7.97 18.50
C ILE A 204 -6.97 -7.06 18.88
N LYS A 205 -5.97 -7.60 19.59
CA LYS A 205 -4.79 -6.84 20.08
C LYS A 205 -3.46 -7.52 19.79
N THR A 206 -3.48 -8.81 19.51
CA THR A 206 -2.30 -9.64 19.25
C THR A 206 -2.56 -10.55 18.07
N LEU A 207 -1.50 -11.09 17.45
CA LEU A 207 -1.64 -12.08 16.39
C LEU A 207 -2.43 -13.32 16.82
N SER A 208 -2.33 -13.70 18.11
CA SER A 208 -3.08 -14.85 18.64
C SER A 208 -4.59 -14.62 18.69
N ASP A 209 -5.06 -13.38 18.77
CA ASP A 209 -6.49 -13.04 18.77
C ASP A 209 -7.15 -13.23 17.38
N LEU A 210 -6.33 -13.46 16.32
CA LEU A 210 -6.81 -13.77 14.99
C LEU A 210 -7.38 -15.20 14.88
N SER A 211 -7.18 -16.03 15.90
CA SER A 211 -7.74 -17.38 15.93
C SER A 211 -9.25 -17.36 15.76
N GLY A 212 -9.76 -18.09 14.76
CA GLY A 212 -11.18 -18.14 14.40
C GLY A 212 -11.73 -16.88 13.72
N LYS A 213 -10.89 -15.89 13.39
CA LYS A 213 -11.25 -14.64 12.71
C LYS A 213 -11.16 -14.78 11.20
N ILE A 214 -11.90 -13.93 10.51
CA ILE A 214 -11.83 -13.81 9.04
C ILE A 214 -10.78 -12.74 8.72
N VAL A 215 -9.67 -13.16 8.10
CA VAL A 215 -8.57 -12.27 7.70
C VAL A 215 -8.60 -12.08 6.18
N GLY A 216 -8.49 -10.84 5.72
CA GLY A 216 -8.35 -10.49 4.30
C GLY A 216 -6.89 -10.30 3.93
N VAL A 217 -6.53 -10.59 2.68
CA VAL A 217 -5.22 -10.30 2.08
C VAL A 217 -5.36 -10.07 0.58
N GLN A 218 -4.56 -9.20 -0.01
CA GLN A 218 -4.52 -9.04 -1.46
C GLN A 218 -3.75 -10.21 -2.09
N THR A 219 -4.23 -10.71 -3.23
CA THR A 219 -3.61 -11.81 -3.98
C THR A 219 -2.20 -11.48 -4.43
N ALA A 220 -1.33 -12.49 -4.51
CA ALA A 220 0.05 -12.41 -5.03
C ALA A 220 0.95 -11.35 -4.36
N THR A 221 0.59 -10.93 -3.12
CA THR A 221 1.40 -10.03 -2.30
C THR A 221 2.36 -10.81 -1.39
N SER A 222 3.37 -10.12 -0.88
CA SER A 222 4.27 -10.67 0.13
C SER A 222 3.52 -11.10 1.41
N ALA A 223 2.45 -10.37 1.81
CA ALA A 223 1.60 -10.78 2.92
C ALA A 223 0.92 -12.14 2.65
N ALA A 224 0.43 -12.37 1.42
CA ALA A 224 -0.17 -13.65 1.04
C ALA A 224 0.89 -14.77 1.07
N ASP A 225 2.06 -14.55 0.50
CA ASP A 225 3.18 -15.50 0.49
C ASP A 225 3.62 -15.84 1.93
N MET A 226 3.74 -14.83 2.82
CA MET A 226 4.06 -15.06 4.24
C MET A 226 3.01 -15.94 4.93
N LEU A 227 1.72 -15.73 4.66
CA LEU A 227 0.64 -16.53 5.27
C LEU A 227 0.59 -17.97 4.71
N GLU A 228 1.08 -18.20 3.51
CA GLU A 228 1.21 -19.55 2.94
C GLU A 228 2.48 -20.29 3.44
N ASP A 229 3.55 -19.56 3.75
CA ASP A 229 4.87 -20.12 4.10
C ASP A 229 5.28 -19.84 5.56
N SER A 230 5.96 -18.72 5.80
CA SER A 230 6.63 -18.42 7.07
C SER A 230 5.67 -18.16 8.23
N ARG A 231 4.41 -17.84 7.93
CA ARG A 231 3.30 -17.62 8.87
C ARG A 231 2.14 -18.59 8.67
N ALA A 232 2.36 -19.72 8.01
CA ALA A 232 1.34 -20.76 7.77
C ALA A 232 0.71 -21.26 9.08
N ASP A 233 1.50 -21.38 10.15
CA ASP A 233 0.99 -21.77 11.47
C ASP A 233 -0.01 -20.75 12.03
N LEU A 234 0.22 -19.44 11.82
CA LEU A 234 -0.72 -18.40 12.19
C LEU A 234 -1.98 -18.48 11.31
N ALA A 235 -1.80 -18.55 10.00
CA ALA A 235 -2.91 -18.64 9.04
C ALA A 235 -3.82 -19.85 9.29
N ALA A 236 -3.26 -20.98 9.70
CA ALA A 236 -4.01 -22.18 10.08
C ALA A 236 -4.94 -21.98 11.29
N THR A 237 -4.76 -20.93 12.08
CA THR A 237 -5.64 -20.60 13.21
C THR A 237 -6.85 -19.75 12.79
N PHE A 238 -6.83 -19.14 11.61
CA PHE A 238 -7.90 -18.28 11.13
C PHE A 238 -9.21 -19.07 10.94
N GLY A 239 -10.32 -18.38 11.10
CA GLY A 239 -11.62 -18.95 10.74
C GLY A 239 -11.80 -19.04 9.23
N ASP A 240 -11.28 -18.02 8.51
CA ASP A 240 -11.22 -17.98 7.05
C ASP A 240 -10.11 -17.02 6.61
N LEU A 241 -9.50 -17.28 5.45
CA LEU A 241 -8.58 -16.37 4.76
C LEU A 241 -9.20 -15.95 3.44
N LYS A 242 -9.65 -14.70 3.35
CA LYS A 242 -10.24 -14.14 2.14
C LYS A 242 -9.20 -13.46 1.27
N ILE A 243 -9.13 -13.90 0.02
CA ILE A 243 -8.26 -13.32 -0.99
C ILE A 243 -9.02 -12.23 -1.75
N TYR A 244 -8.40 -11.05 -1.87
CA TYR A 244 -8.93 -9.88 -2.54
C TYR A 244 -8.08 -9.50 -3.75
N GLU A 245 -8.69 -8.85 -4.73
CA GLU A 245 -7.98 -8.29 -5.88
C GLU A 245 -7.16 -7.07 -5.48
N THR A 246 -7.71 -6.22 -4.59
CA THR A 246 -7.03 -5.01 -4.10
C THR A 246 -7.23 -4.82 -2.59
N TYR A 247 -6.30 -4.07 -1.96
CA TYR A 247 -6.43 -3.68 -0.55
C TYR A 247 -7.59 -2.72 -0.31
N THR A 248 -7.95 -1.88 -1.28
CA THR A 248 -9.13 -1.01 -1.17
C THR A 248 -10.42 -1.80 -1.00
N ILE A 249 -10.59 -2.91 -1.74
CA ILE A 249 -11.75 -3.80 -1.59
C ILE A 249 -11.72 -4.46 -0.21
N ALA A 250 -10.58 -4.98 0.23
CA ALA A 250 -10.42 -5.59 1.56
C ALA A 250 -10.75 -4.59 2.69
N PHE A 251 -10.28 -3.33 2.57
CA PHE A 251 -10.55 -2.28 3.55
C PHE A 251 -12.04 -1.92 3.62
N ASN A 252 -12.74 -1.90 2.48
CA ASN A 252 -14.20 -1.71 2.46
C ASN A 252 -14.94 -2.86 3.17
N ASP A 253 -14.50 -4.11 3.00
CA ASP A 253 -15.06 -5.26 3.70
C ASP A 253 -14.75 -5.22 5.20
N LEU A 254 -13.57 -4.74 5.62
CA LEU A 254 -13.24 -4.51 7.03
C LEU A 254 -14.17 -3.45 7.63
N LYS A 255 -14.40 -2.33 6.94
CA LYS A 255 -15.33 -1.27 7.37
C LYS A 255 -16.76 -1.77 7.48
N ALA A 256 -17.17 -2.66 6.60
CA ALA A 256 -18.49 -3.28 6.60
C ALA A 256 -18.65 -4.40 7.66
N GLY A 257 -17.57 -4.82 8.32
CA GLY A 257 -17.54 -5.93 9.26
C GLY A 257 -17.71 -7.30 8.57
N ALA A 258 -17.41 -7.40 7.28
CA ALA A 258 -17.43 -8.64 6.52
C ALA A 258 -16.16 -9.48 6.73
N ILE A 259 -15.10 -8.85 7.20
CA ILE A 259 -13.86 -9.44 7.71
C ILE A 259 -13.46 -8.77 9.03
N ASP A 260 -12.61 -9.44 9.83
CA ASP A 260 -12.18 -8.97 11.14
C ASP A 260 -10.84 -8.21 11.10
N ALA A 261 -9.99 -8.54 10.12
CA ALA A 261 -8.63 -7.99 9.98
C ALA A 261 -8.14 -8.07 8.54
N ILE A 262 -7.09 -7.31 8.21
CA ILE A 262 -6.39 -7.37 6.92
C ILE A 262 -4.89 -7.56 7.18
N ALA A 263 -4.28 -8.55 6.53
CA ALA A 263 -2.84 -8.65 6.39
C ALA A 263 -2.41 -7.72 5.23
N ILE A 264 -1.58 -6.70 5.53
CA ILE A 264 -1.34 -5.58 4.62
C ILE A 264 0.01 -4.92 4.91
N ASP A 265 0.57 -4.34 3.88
CA ASP A 265 1.70 -3.41 3.98
C ASP A 265 1.33 -2.21 4.86
N MET A 266 2.10 -1.95 5.92
CA MET A 266 1.76 -0.89 6.87
C MET A 266 1.74 0.48 6.20
N THR A 267 2.58 0.71 5.20
CA THR A 267 2.62 1.97 4.43
C THR A 267 1.35 2.17 3.61
N ALA A 268 0.89 1.14 2.88
CA ALA A 268 -0.36 1.18 2.12
C ALA A 268 -1.57 1.30 3.05
N GLY A 269 -1.59 0.53 4.12
CA GLY A 269 -2.67 0.57 5.10
C GLY A 269 -2.77 1.92 5.82
N ALA A 270 -1.65 2.55 6.18
CA ALA A 270 -1.64 3.90 6.78
C ALA A 270 -2.26 4.93 5.83
N PHE A 271 -1.95 4.86 4.54
CA PHE A 271 -2.55 5.73 3.53
C PHE A 271 -4.08 5.53 3.44
N LEU A 272 -4.54 4.26 3.40
CA LEU A 272 -5.99 3.97 3.35
C LEU A 272 -6.72 4.54 4.58
N ILE A 273 -6.13 4.40 5.78
CA ILE A 273 -6.69 4.95 7.01
C ILE A 273 -6.73 6.49 6.95
N ALA A 274 -5.65 7.14 6.52
CA ALA A 274 -5.54 8.60 6.48
C ALA A 274 -6.50 9.25 5.47
N ASN A 275 -6.93 8.50 4.46
CA ASN A 275 -7.81 8.96 3.39
C ASN A 275 -9.25 8.40 3.50
N ASP A 276 -9.56 7.68 4.58
CA ASP A 276 -10.91 7.15 4.79
C ASP A 276 -11.94 8.29 4.92
N GLY A 277 -12.92 8.30 4.02
CA GLY A 277 -14.00 9.29 4.01
C GLY A 277 -13.66 10.65 3.37
N LYS A 278 -12.54 10.76 2.65
CA LYS A 278 -12.21 11.93 1.83
C LYS A 278 -12.84 11.83 0.45
#